data_0c2b968fe72c415d565dde7ced77f01d
#
_entry.id   0c2b968fe72c415d565dde7ced77f01d
#
_cell.length_a   1.000
_cell.length_b   1.000
_cell.length_c   1.000
_cell.angle_alpha   90.00
_cell.angle_beta   90.00
_cell.angle_gamma   90.00
#
_symmetry.space_group_name_H-M   'P 1'
#
loop_
_entity.id
_entity.type
_entity.pdbx_description
1 polymer ?
#
loop_
_entity_poly.entity_id
_entity_poly.type
_entity_poly.pdbx_seq_one_letter_code
_entity_poly.pdbx_strand_id
1 'polypeptide(L)'
;MAQADVIILGGGLVGSTLGVALGVHGLTSIILDPADPAVTLAPGFDGRASAIASATHRMFEAIGIAPGLGDEGCPIAAIRATDGLAPGKLDFIPDAADDPVGVMYENKRLRKAIYDAAIASPHIDLRYQDRAIDVRRDVHGVTVTTAGGDTLTAPLLIAAEGRNSPTREAAGIRVARWSYDHAAIITTLGHAEPHENIAYEIFYPAGPFAILPLNDDDHGHRSAIVWTVDAKDRPAMLKLSDRAFLAEASKKMGGFLGELSNLSARSSYPLGFHHAARITADRLVLVGDAAHGIHPIAGQGLNLGLRDVAALTEVLVEGKRTGLDLGDPYLLERYQRWRGLDTFAVALATDGLTRLFGIPGKAASAVRRFGLSAVDSIPPLKAAFMAEARGETGKLPKLLQGIPA
;
A
#
# COMPACT_ATOMS: atom_id res chain seq x y z
N MET A 1 34.43 -4.58 2.68
CA MET A 1 33.61 -3.37 2.83
C MET A 1 32.91 -3.15 1.51
N ALA A 2 31.59 -3.21 1.47
CA ALA A 2 30.79 -2.95 0.27
C ALA A 2 30.23 -1.52 0.32
N GLN A 3 30.18 -0.86 -0.82
CA GLN A 3 29.76 0.54 -0.94
C GLN A 3 28.68 0.69 -2.02
N ALA A 4 27.66 1.50 -1.74
CA ALA A 4 26.60 1.86 -2.68
C ALA A 4 26.20 3.33 -2.53
N ASP A 5 25.33 3.83 -3.41
CA ASP A 5 24.73 5.16 -3.29
C ASP A 5 23.75 5.23 -2.12
N VAL A 6 23.02 4.14 -1.84
CA VAL A 6 22.11 4.03 -0.70
C VAL A 6 22.14 2.64 -0.08
N ILE A 7 21.86 2.55 1.21
CA ILE A 7 21.52 1.29 1.89
C ILE A 7 20.03 1.33 2.23
N ILE A 8 19.29 0.28 1.87
CA ILE A 8 17.84 0.14 2.13
C ILE A 8 17.65 -0.98 3.14
N LEU A 9 17.05 -0.68 4.27
CA LEU A 9 16.66 -1.69 5.26
C LEU A 9 15.20 -2.06 5.06
N GLY A 10 14.97 -3.32 4.69
CA GLY A 10 13.67 -3.88 4.32
C GLY A 10 13.52 -4.09 2.81
N GLY A 11 13.54 -5.35 2.38
CA GLY A 11 13.34 -5.81 0.99
C GLY A 11 11.89 -6.22 0.67
N GLY A 12 10.92 -5.61 1.35
CA GLY A 12 9.50 -5.79 1.04
C GLY A 12 9.06 -5.06 -0.24
N LEU A 13 7.72 -5.01 -0.49
CA LEU A 13 7.18 -4.39 -1.70
C LEU A 13 7.69 -2.96 -1.94
N VAL A 14 7.79 -2.14 -0.89
CA VAL A 14 8.22 -0.73 -1.01
C VAL A 14 9.73 -0.62 -1.21
N GLY A 15 10.52 -1.29 -0.35
CA GLY A 15 11.99 -1.16 -0.38
C GLY A 15 12.61 -1.75 -1.65
N SER A 16 12.16 -2.91 -2.11
CA SER A 16 12.64 -3.50 -3.37
C SER A 16 12.19 -2.69 -4.59
N THR A 17 10.96 -2.15 -4.60
CA THR A 17 10.52 -1.24 -5.66
C THR A 17 11.39 0.03 -5.71
N LEU A 18 11.78 0.56 -4.54
CA LEU A 18 12.68 1.71 -4.49
C LEU A 18 14.06 1.36 -5.08
N GLY A 19 14.62 0.20 -4.73
CA GLY A 19 15.88 -0.25 -5.32
C GLY A 19 15.81 -0.35 -6.85
N VAL A 20 14.72 -0.93 -7.39
CA VAL A 20 14.50 -1.02 -8.85
C VAL A 20 14.38 0.38 -9.46
N ALA A 21 13.58 1.27 -8.86
CA ALA A 21 13.40 2.65 -9.35
C ALA A 21 14.72 3.43 -9.38
N LEU A 22 15.55 3.30 -8.34
CA LEU A 22 16.88 3.91 -8.29
C LEU A 22 17.83 3.29 -9.35
N GLY A 23 17.81 1.95 -9.45
CA GLY A 23 18.66 1.20 -10.38
C GLY A 23 18.42 1.54 -11.83
N VAL A 24 17.17 1.73 -12.26
CA VAL A 24 16.81 2.20 -13.62
C VAL A 24 17.45 3.56 -13.95
N HIS A 25 17.71 4.38 -12.93
CA HIS A 25 18.35 5.69 -13.07
C HIS A 25 19.86 5.68 -12.77
N GLY A 26 20.46 4.48 -12.63
CA GLY A 26 21.90 4.31 -12.46
C GLY A 26 22.41 4.55 -11.03
N LEU A 27 21.54 4.61 -10.03
CA LEU A 27 21.95 4.64 -8.62
C LEU A 27 22.08 3.22 -8.08
N THR A 28 23.15 2.98 -7.33
CA THR A 28 23.41 1.67 -6.72
C THR A 28 22.76 1.58 -5.33
N SER A 29 22.23 0.40 -4.99
CA SER A 29 21.64 0.14 -3.68
C SER A 29 22.08 -1.21 -3.11
N ILE A 30 22.27 -1.26 -1.79
CA ILE A 30 22.36 -2.50 -1.02
C ILE A 30 21.06 -2.62 -0.23
N ILE A 31 20.31 -3.71 -0.45
CA ILE A 31 19.03 -3.97 0.22
C ILE A 31 19.23 -5.11 1.21
N LEU A 32 18.94 -4.88 2.48
CA LEU A 32 18.97 -5.90 3.53
C LEU A 32 17.55 -6.28 3.95
N ASP A 33 17.25 -7.58 3.96
CA ASP A 33 15.98 -8.10 4.50
C ASP A 33 16.22 -9.39 5.30
N PRO A 34 15.71 -9.49 6.54
CA PRO A 34 15.87 -10.69 7.37
C PRO A 34 15.03 -11.88 6.89
N ALA A 35 14.08 -11.66 5.98
CA ALA A 35 13.18 -12.72 5.51
C ALA A 35 13.91 -13.71 4.60
N ASP A 36 13.39 -14.94 4.57
CA ASP A 36 13.79 -15.94 3.59
C ASP A 36 12.93 -15.80 2.32
N PRO A 37 13.52 -15.52 1.15
CA PRO A 37 12.77 -15.42 -0.09
C PRO A 37 12.05 -16.72 -0.45
N ALA A 38 12.59 -17.89 -0.10
CA ALA A 38 11.90 -19.17 -0.31
C ALA A 38 10.56 -19.24 0.44
N VAL A 39 10.47 -18.60 1.59
CA VAL A 39 9.22 -18.50 2.38
C VAL A 39 8.32 -17.39 1.85
N THR A 40 8.86 -16.18 1.65
CA THR A 40 8.05 -15.01 1.29
C THR A 40 7.50 -15.05 -0.12
N LEU A 41 8.14 -15.79 -1.03
CA LEU A 41 7.69 -16.02 -2.41
C LEU A 41 6.83 -17.29 -2.54
N ALA A 42 6.72 -18.11 -1.48
CA ALA A 42 5.89 -19.32 -1.51
C ALA A 42 4.42 -18.98 -1.80
N PRO A 43 3.71 -19.78 -2.61
CA PRO A 43 2.33 -19.48 -3.02
C PRO A 43 1.34 -19.28 -1.87
N GLY A 44 1.55 -19.93 -0.73
CA GLY A 44 0.69 -19.85 0.45
C GLY A 44 1.10 -18.82 1.51
N PHE A 45 2.15 -18.04 1.26
CA PHE A 45 2.69 -17.13 2.27
C PHE A 45 1.71 -16.01 2.66
N ASP A 46 1.00 -15.45 1.70
CA ASP A 46 0.17 -14.27 1.91
C ASP A 46 -1.03 -14.29 0.95
N GLY A 47 -2.21 -14.52 1.48
CA GLY A 47 -3.47 -14.50 0.73
C GLY A 47 -4.03 -13.10 0.46
N ARG A 48 -3.28 -12.04 0.73
CA ARG A 48 -3.71 -10.66 0.46
C ARG A 48 -3.62 -10.32 -1.01
N ALA A 49 -4.52 -9.41 -1.42
CA ALA A 49 -4.44 -8.72 -2.69
C ALA A 49 -4.34 -7.19 -2.44
N SER A 50 -3.74 -6.49 -3.36
CA SER A 50 -3.58 -5.03 -3.29
C SER A 50 -4.10 -4.37 -4.55
N ALA A 51 -4.86 -3.31 -4.37
CA ALA A 51 -5.23 -2.41 -5.45
C ALA A 51 -4.02 -1.50 -5.76
N ILE A 52 -3.48 -1.63 -6.95
CA ILE A 52 -2.43 -0.75 -7.47
C ILE A 52 -3.12 0.35 -8.25
N ALA A 53 -3.06 1.58 -7.75
CA ALA A 53 -3.65 2.76 -8.39
C ALA A 53 -3.01 3.01 -9.77
N SER A 54 -3.75 3.60 -10.70
CA SER A 54 -3.28 3.82 -12.08
C SER A 54 -1.95 4.56 -12.15
N ALA A 55 -1.77 5.61 -11.33
CA ALA A 55 -0.50 6.33 -11.27
C ALA A 55 0.66 5.42 -10.82
N THR A 56 0.42 4.53 -9.87
CA THR A 56 1.42 3.54 -9.43
C THR A 56 1.70 2.51 -10.52
N HIS A 57 0.68 2.09 -11.27
CA HIS A 57 0.85 1.15 -12.38
C HIS A 57 1.73 1.77 -13.49
N ARG A 58 1.51 3.04 -13.84
CA ARG A 58 2.38 3.78 -14.77
C ARG A 58 3.85 3.83 -14.29
N MET A 59 4.06 3.96 -12.96
CA MET A 59 5.42 3.84 -12.41
C MET A 59 6.00 2.44 -12.62
N PHE A 60 5.22 1.38 -12.41
CA PHE A 60 5.69 0.01 -12.63
C PHE A 60 6.06 -0.24 -14.10
N GLU A 61 5.35 0.37 -15.03
CA GLU A 61 5.72 0.37 -16.46
C GLU A 61 7.05 1.10 -16.69
N ALA A 62 7.16 2.32 -16.17
CA ALA A 62 8.35 3.17 -16.35
C ALA A 62 9.63 2.57 -15.76
N ILE A 63 9.54 1.79 -14.69
CA ILE A 63 10.70 1.14 -14.04
C ILE A 63 10.86 -0.35 -14.40
N GLY A 64 10.03 -0.88 -15.34
CA GLY A 64 10.17 -2.23 -15.86
C GLY A 64 9.68 -3.36 -14.95
N ILE A 65 8.84 -3.08 -13.96
CA ILE A 65 8.19 -4.11 -13.12
C ILE A 65 6.95 -4.70 -13.82
N ALA A 66 6.19 -3.88 -14.54
CA ALA A 66 4.91 -4.27 -15.14
C ALA A 66 4.99 -5.52 -16.04
N PRO A 67 6.02 -5.72 -16.88
CA PRO A 67 6.14 -6.95 -17.67
C PRO A 67 6.15 -8.24 -16.84
N GLY A 68 6.72 -8.21 -15.62
CA GLY A 68 6.71 -9.34 -14.69
C GLY A 68 5.34 -9.63 -14.05
N LEU A 69 4.41 -8.70 -14.13
CA LEU A 69 3.02 -8.88 -13.65
C LEU A 69 2.14 -9.56 -14.71
N GLY A 70 2.47 -9.42 -16.01
CA GLY A 70 1.70 -10.00 -17.11
C GLY A 70 0.22 -9.62 -17.06
N ASP A 71 -0.64 -10.52 -17.50
CA ASP A 71 -2.10 -10.37 -17.52
C ASP A 71 -2.77 -10.85 -16.22
N GLU A 72 -2.01 -10.98 -15.14
CA GLU A 72 -2.50 -11.51 -13.85
C GLU A 72 -3.28 -10.47 -13.02
N GLY A 73 -3.33 -9.22 -13.46
CA GLY A 73 -4.07 -8.15 -12.82
C GLY A 73 -5.53 -8.10 -13.22
N CYS A 74 -6.43 -7.89 -12.26
CA CYS A 74 -7.84 -7.61 -12.52
C CYS A 74 -8.07 -6.09 -12.51
N PRO A 75 -8.47 -5.46 -13.64
CA PRO A 75 -8.76 -4.04 -13.67
C PRO A 75 -9.90 -3.66 -12.72
N ILE A 76 -9.79 -2.52 -12.06
CA ILE A 76 -10.88 -1.91 -11.29
C ILE A 76 -11.58 -0.92 -12.21
N ALA A 77 -12.66 -1.37 -12.85
CA ALA A 77 -13.44 -0.53 -13.78
C ALA A 77 -14.23 0.56 -13.05
N ALA A 78 -14.64 0.31 -11.81
CA ALA A 78 -15.35 1.28 -10.99
C ALA A 78 -15.17 0.97 -9.50
N ILE A 79 -15.36 2.00 -8.65
CA ILE A 79 -15.53 1.82 -7.21
C ILE A 79 -16.95 2.20 -6.85
N ARG A 80 -17.63 1.34 -6.09
CA ARG A 80 -18.98 1.58 -5.58
C ARG A 80 -18.99 1.65 -4.07
N ALA A 81 -19.33 2.81 -3.51
CA ALA A 81 -19.46 3.05 -2.09
C ALA A 81 -20.94 3.10 -1.68
N THR A 82 -21.30 2.40 -0.57
CA THR A 82 -22.69 2.37 -0.04
C THR A 82 -22.71 2.45 1.48
N ASP A 83 -23.79 2.94 2.07
CA ASP A 83 -24.04 2.91 3.52
C ASP A 83 -24.88 1.67 3.89
N GLY A 84 -24.20 0.56 4.15
CA GLY A 84 -24.80 -0.76 4.28
C GLY A 84 -25.46 -1.20 2.98
N LEU A 85 -26.55 -1.97 3.12
CA LEU A 85 -27.39 -2.41 2.00
C LEU A 85 -28.56 -1.43 1.74
N ALA A 86 -28.55 -0.25 2.34
CA ALA A 86 -29.59 0.76 2.12
C ALA A 86 -29.54 1.28 0.66
N PRO A 87 -30.69 1.72 0.11
CA PRO A 87 -30.72 2.37 -1.19
C PRO A 87 -29.86 3.62 -1.23
N GLY A 88 -29.18 3.84 -2.35
CA GLY A 88 -28.23 4.94 -2.58
C GLY A 88 -26.81 4.43 -2.66
N LYS A 89 -26.11 4.88 -3.67
CA LYS A 89 -24.73 4.50 -3.97
C LYS A 89 -23.98 5.70 -4.49
N LEU A 90 -22.67 5.68 -4.33
CA LEU A 90 -21.74 6.60 -4.98
C LEU A 90 -20.83 5.76 -5.88
N ASP A 91 -20.95 5.96 -7.18
CA ASP A 91 -20.14 5.25 -8.16
C ASP A 91 -19.03 6.18 -8.68
N PHE A 92 -17.80 5.71 -8.56
CA PHE A 92 -16.63 6.31 -9.17
C PHE A 92 -16.29 5.51 -10.44
N ILE A 93 -16.68 6.04 -11.59
CA ILE A 93 -16.47 5.43 -12.91
C ILE A 93 -15.56 6.38 -13.70
N PRO A 94 -14.37 5.93 -14.13
CA PRO A 94 -13.51 6.71 -15.02
C PRO A 94 -14.22 7.02 -16.34
N ASP A 95 -13.83 8.10 -17.00
CA ASP A 95 -14.26 8.35 -18.37
C ASP A 95 -13.69 7.27 -19.32
N ALA A 96 -14.39 7.01 -20.41
CA ALA A 96 -14.02 5.91 -21.34
C ALA A 96 -12.63 6.05 -21.98
N ALA A 97 -12.06 7.26 -21.98
CA ALA A 97 -10.70 7.54 -22.46
C ALA A 97 -9.64 7.44 -21.38
N ASP A 98 -10.03 7.29 -20.11
CA ASP A 98 -9.14 7.25 -18.98
C ASP A 98 -8.66 5.81 -18.68
N ASP A 99 -7.51 5.72 -18.00
CA ASP A 99 -7.08 4.46 -17.36
C ASP A 99 -8.14 3.99 -16.34
N PRO A 100 -8.26 2.68 -16.05
CA PRO A 100 -9.07 2.18 -14.95
C PRO A 100 -8.66 2.86 -13.63
N VAL A 101 -9.48 2.75 -12.58
CA VAL A 101 -9.14 3.34 -11.26
C VAL A 101 -7.82 2.76 -10.72
N GLY A 102 -7.55 1.52 -11.05
CA GLY A 102 -6.36 0.78 -10.71
C GLY A 102 -6.48 -0.67 -11.15
N VAL A 103 -5.54 -1.50 -10.72
CA VAL A 103 -5.49 -2.92 -11.02
C VAL A 103 -5.29 -3.71 -9.73
N MET A 104 -6.12 -4.72 -9.50
CA MET A 104 -5.96 -5.65 -8.38
C MET A 104 -4.92 -6.72 -8.70
N TYR A 105 -3.97 -6.90 -7.81
CA TYR A 105 -3.00 -7.99 -7.87
C TYR A 105 -2.96 -8.77 -6.54
N GLU A 106 -2.86 -10.08 -6.62
CA GLU A 106 -2.47 -10.86 -5.45
C GLU A 106 -1.03 -10.51 -5.05
N ASN A 107 -0.79 -10.29 -3.76
CA ASN A 107 0.52 -9.84 -3.27
C ASN A 107 1.67 -10.80 -3.62
N LYS A 108 1.38 -12.10 -3.77
CA LYS A 108 2.37 -13.08 -4.25
C LYS A 108 2.92 -12.73 -5.64
N ARG A 109 2.08 -12.19 -6.53
CA ARG A 109 2.47 -11.76 -7.88
C ARG A 109 3.30 -10.48 -7.83
N LEU A 110 2.85 -9.50 -7.05
CA LEU A 110 3.62 -8.27 -6.83
C LEU A 110 5.02 -8.58 -6.28
N ARG A 111 5.10 -9.45 -5.24
CA ARG A 111 6.40 -9.84 -4.68
C ARG A 111 7.31 -10.50 -5.71
N LYS A 112 6.77 -11.45 -6.47
CA LYS A 112 7.54 -12.16 -7.50
C LYS A 112 8.06 -11.21 -8.57
N ALA A 113 7.22 -10.37 -9.13
CA ALA A 113 7.60 -9.42 -10.17
C ALA A 113 8.65 -8.41 -9.69
N ILE A 114 8.47 -7.86 -8.49
CA ILE A 114 9.41 -6.91 -7.89
C ILE A 114 10.73 -7.60 -7.54
N TYR A 115 10.70 -8.82 -6.99
CA TYR A 115 11.89 -9.60 -6.69
C TYR A 115 12.69 -9.93 -7.95
N ASP A 116 12.02 -10.40 -9.01
CA ASP A 116 12.69 -10.72 -10.27
C ASP A 116 13.33 -9.47 -10.90
N ALA A 117 12.64 -8.33 -10.87
CA ALA A 117 13.20 -7.07 -11.35
C ALA A 117 14.41 -6.61 -10.51
N ALA A 118 14.35 -6.79 -9.18
CA ALA A 118 15.45 -6.44 -8.29
C ALA A 118 16.69 -7.32 -8.52
N ILE A 119 16.53 -8.64 -8.69
CA ILE A 119 17.64 -9.56 -8.96
C ILE A 119 18.25 -9.34 -10.35
N ALA A 120 17.43 -8.99 -11.34
CA ALA A 120 17.90 -8.72 -12.69
C ALA A 120 18.71 -7.40 -12.82
N SER A 121 18.59 -6.51 -11.85
CA SER A 121 19.25 -5.21 -11.88
C SER A 121 20.73 -5.31 -11.46
N PRO A 122 21.68 -4.88 -12.30
CA PRO A 122 23.11 -4.84 -11.94
C PRO A 122 23.43 -3.76 -10.89
N HIS A 123 22.49 -2.90 -10.56
CA HIS A 123 22.65 -1.80 -9.60
C HIS A 123 22.17 -2.16 -8.19
N ILE A 124 21.67 -3.39 -7.97
CA ILE A 124 21.12 -3.82 -6.69
C ILE A 124 21.91 -4.99 -6.11
N ASP A 125 22.48 -4.81 -4.93
CA ASP A 125 22.98 -5.91 -4.09
C ASP A 125 21.88 -6.29 -3.09
N LEU A 126 21.13 -7.35 -3.41
CA LEU A 126 19.96 -7.80 -2.63
C LEU A 126 20.37 -8.94 -1.70
N ARG A 127 20.34 -8.65 -0.39
CA ARG A 127 20.78 -9.56 0.68
C ARG A 127 19.61 -9.95 1.56
N TYR A 128 19.09 -11.12 1.30
CA TYR A 128 18.10 -11.77 2.16
C TYR A 128 18.75 -12.57 3.29
N GLN A 129 17.93 -12.90 4.31
CA GLN A 129 18.38 -13.61 5.53
C GLN A 129 19.52 -12.87 6.25
N ASP A 130 19.64 -11.55 6.01
CA ASP A 130 20.60 -10.68 6.69
C ASP A 130 19.90 -9.42 7.21
N ARG A 131 20.46 -8.84 8.26
CA ARG A 131 19.90 -7.66 8.92
C ARG A 131 20.99 -6.75 9.45
N ALA A 132 20.69 -5.47 9.56
CA ALA A 132 21.51 -4.53 10.28
C ALA A 132 21.50 -4.85 11.79
N ILE A 133 22.66 -4.92 12.40
CA ILE A 133 22.84 -5.08 13.87
C ILE A 133 23.44 -3.84 14.51
N ASP A 134 24.19 -3.03 13.76
CA ASP A 134 24.69 -1.71 14.19
C ASP A 134 24.56 -0.74 13.01
N VAL A 135 24.15 0.48 13.30
CA VAL A 135 23.99 1.56 12.30
C VAL A 135 24.61 2.83 12.86
N ARG A 136 25.64 3.32 12.19
CA ARG A 136 26.28 4.61 12.51
C ARG A 136 26.05 5.58 11.36
N ARG A 137 25.69 6.80 11.72
CA ARG A 137 25.46 7.89 10.77
C ARG A 137 26.19 9.12 11.28
N ASP A 138 27.03 9.69 10.45
CA ASP A 138 27.80 10.88 10.75
C ASP A 138 27.91 11.81 9.55
N VAL A 139 28.70 12.86 9.63
CA VAL A 139 28.90 13.84 8.55
C VAL A 139 29.50 13.23 7.28
N HIS A 140 30.17 12.08 7.39
CA HIS A 140 30.86 11.43 6.27
C HIS A 140 29.98 10.40 5.55
N GLY A 141 28.95 9.88 6.21
CA GLY A 141 28.09 8.86 5.64
C GLY A 141 27.39 7.96 6.65
N VAL A 142 27.01 6.81 6.15
CA VAL A 142 26.37 5.75 6.90
C VAL A 142 27.23 4.51 6.86
N THR A 143 27.41 3.88 8.01
CA THR A 143 28.04 2.56 8.14
C THR A 143 27.05 1.61 8.80
N VAL A 144 26.79 0.48 8.15
CA VAL A 144 25.94 -0.59 8.65
C VAL A 144 26.77 -1.84 8.86
N THR A 145 26.70 -2.42 10.05
CA THR A 145 27.24 -3.77 10.32
C THR A 145 26.09 -4.76 10.24
N THR A 146 26.26 -5.83 9.47
CA THR A 146 25.23 -6.85 9.29
C THR A 146 25.39 -8.01 10.27
N ALA A 147 24.36 -8.80 10.45
CA ALA A 147 24.41 -10.02 11.27
C ALA A 147 25.40 -11.05 10.70
N GLY A 148 25.65 -11.06 9.40
CA GLY A 148 26.67 -11.85 8.72
C GLY A 148 28.10 -11.37 8.98
N GLY A 149 28.30 -10.22 9.65
CA GLY A 149 29.61 -9.64 9.97
C GLY A 149 30.17 -8.68 8.91
N ASP A 150 29.43 -8.41 7.85
CA ASP A 150 29.82 -7.47 6.80
C ASP A 150 29.69 -6.03 7.27
N THR A 151 30.57 -5.16 6.74
CA THR A 151 30.46 -3.70 6.90
C THR A 151 30.11 -3.07 5.55
N LEU A 152 28.97 -2.35 5.53
CA LEU A 152 28.43 -1.66 4.37
C LEU A 152 28.49 -0.16 4.58
N THR A 153 28.75 0.59 3.51
CA THR A 153 28.82 2.05 3.57
C THR A 153 28.01 2.70 2.46
N ALA A 154 27.38 3.83 2.75
CA ALA A 154 26.65 4.66 1.79
C ALA A 154 26.56 6.11 2.26
N PRO A 155 26.29 7.08 1.39
CA PRO A 155 25.91 8.44 1.79
C PRO A 155 24.57 8.51 2.54
N LEU A 156 23.61 7.61 2.25
CA LEU A 156 22.24 7.66 2.74
C LEU A 156 21.73 6.29 3.18
N LEU A 157 21.01 6.25 4.30
CA LEU A 157 20.22 5.11 4.77
C LEU A 157 18.74 5.33 4.52
N ILE A 158 18.05 4.32 4.03
CA ILE A 158 16.60 4.34 3.81
C ILE A 158 15.96 3.22 4.62
N ALA A 159 15.06 3.56 5.52
CA ALA A 159 14.30 2.61 6.31
C ALA A 159 12.96 2.28 5.63
N ALA A 160 12.82 1.05 5.17
CA ALA A 160 11.63 0.46 4.58
C ALA A 160 11.15 -0.76 5.38
N GLU A 161 11.45 -0.81 6.69
CA GLU A 161 11.29 -1.94 7.61
C GLU A 161 9.85 -2.13 8.10
N GLY A 162 8.91 -1.36 7.56
CA GLY A 162 7.51 -1.45 7.92
C GLY A 162 7.16 -0.75 9.24
N ARG A 163 5.96 -1.05 9.74
CA ARG A 163 5.30 -0.37 10.88
C ARG A 163 6.13 -0.28 12.14
N ASN A 164 6.92 -1.28 12.41
CA ASN A 164 7.72 -1.40 13.63
C ASN A 164 9.21 -1.15 13.36
N SER A 165 9.54 -0.23 12.45
CA SER A 165 10.90 0.09 12.04
C SER A 165 11.83 0.38 13.26
N PRO A 166 12.81 -0.48 13.54
CA PRO A 166 13.80 -0.24 14.60
C PRO A 166 14.71 0.94 14.27
N THR A 167 15.01 1.17 13.00
CA THR A 167 15.82 2.31 12.56
C THR A 167 15.13 3.64 12.87
N ARG A 168 13.79 3.73 12.64
CA ARG A 168 13.02 4.90 13.05
C ARG A 168 13.09 5.14 14.55
N GLU A 169 12.93 4.07 15.35
CA GLU A 169 12.98 4.14 16.81
C GLU A 169 14.38 4.57 17.32
N ALA A 170 15.44 3.96 16.77
CA ALA A 170 16.82 4.31 17.10
C ALA A 170 17.17 5.76 16.71
N ALA A 171 16.53 6.31 15.68
CA ALA A 171 16.69 7.71 15.29
C ALA A 171 15.89 8.70 16.18
N GLY A 172 15.17 8.22 17.20
CA GLY A 172 14.37 9.04 18.09
C GLY A 172 13.20 9.74 17.40
N ILE A 173 12.73 9.24 16.27
CA ILE A 173 11.62 9.82 15.54
C ILE A 173 10.30 9.40 16.20
N ARG A 174 9.62 10.38 16.80
CA ARG A 174 8.33 10.16 17.45
C ARG A 174 7.26 9.81 16.44
N VAL A 175 6.29 9.00 16.87
CA VAL A 175 5.15 8.55 16.05
C VAL A 175 3.86 8.90 16.76
N ALA A 176 2.96 9.61 16.08
CA ALA A 176 1.57 9.67 16.47
C ALA A 176 0.94 8.32 16.16
N ARG A 177 0.40 7.62 17.14
CA ARG A 177 -0.17 6.28 16.97
C ARG A 177 -1.45 6.16 17.77
N TRP A 178 -2.48 5.60 17.14
CA TRP A 178 -3.68 5.13 17.83
C TRP A 178 -4.19 3.85 17.16
N SER A 179 -4.85 3.01 17.94
CA SER A 179 -5.55 1.83 17.46
C SER A 179 -7.04 2.12 17.37
N TYR A 180 -7.67 1.53 16.39
CA TYR A 180 -9.12 1.41 16.36
C TYR A 180 -9.51 0.13 17.10
N ASP A 181 -10.69 0.12 17.75
CA ASP A 181 -11.22 -1.10 18.36
C ASP A 181 -11.77 -2.06 17.30
N HIS A 182 -11.07 -2.15 16.17
CA HIS A 182 -11.44 -2.92 15.00
C HIS A 182 -10.28 -3.78 14.50
N ALA A 183 -10.63 -4.85 13.81
CA ALA A 183 -9.68 -5.69 13.08
C ALA A 183 -10.19 -5.93 11.66
N ALA A 184 -9.28 -6.06 10.71
CA ALA A 184 -9.62 -6.54 9.38
C ALA A 184 -9.45 -8.06 9.31
N ILE A 185 -10.46 -8.74 8.74
CA ILE A 185 -10.37 -10.13 8.31
C ILE A 185 -10.19 -10.12 6.80
N ILE A 186 -9.19 -10.87 6.33
CA ILE A 186 -8.84 -10.96 4.91
C ILE A 186 -8.98 -12.40 4.47
N THR A 187 -9.58 -12.57 3.32
CA THR A 187 -9.69 -13.87 2.62
C THR A 187 -10.04 -13.63 1.16
N THR A 188 -10.00 -14.67 0.35
CA THR A 188 -10.62 -14.69 -0.97
C THR A 188 -11.77 -15.68 -0.96
N LEU A 189 -12.79 -15.44 -1.77
CA LEU A 189 -13.92 -16.34 -1.95
C LEU A 189 -14.38 -16.36 -3.40
N GLY A 190 -14.96 -17.48 -3.80
CA GLY A 190 -15.65 -17.66 -5.07
C GLY A 190 -17.11 -17.22 -4.98
N HIS A 191 -17.71 -16.88 -6.11
CA HIS A 191 -19.13 -16.49 -6.22
C HIS A 191 -19.71 -16.81 -7.60
N ALA A 192 -21.04 -16.96 -7.66
CA ALA A 192 -21.71 -17.43 -8.87
C ALA A 192 -21.87 -16.33 -9.92
N GLU A 193 -22.17 -15.10 -9.51
CA GLU A 193 -22.43 -13.98 -10.42
C GLU A 193 -21.16 -13.14 -10.62
N PRO A 194 -20.88 -12.60 -11.82
CA PRO A 194 -19.69 -11.80 -12.09
C PRO A 194 -19.69 -10.48 -11.30
N HIS A 195 -18.51 -10.06 -10.87
CA HIS A 195 -18.31 -8.78 -10.15
C HIS A 195 -18.19 -7.56 -11.08
N GLU A 196 -18.22 -7.75 -12.41
CA GLU A 196 -18.13 -6.69 -13.42
C GLU A 196 -16.92 -5.75 -13.22
N ASN A 197 -15.83 -6.25 -12.64
CA ASN A 197 -14.63 -5.49 -12.30
C ASN A 197 -14.90 -4.27 -11.39
N ILE A 198 -15.96 -4.32 -10.59
CA ILE A 198 -16.33 -3.28 -9.64
C ILE A 198 -15.75 -3.61 -8.26
N ALA A 199 -15.01 -2.67 -7.67
CA ALA A 199 -14.65 -2.72 -6.26
C ALA A 199 -15.79 -2.13 -5.42
N TYR A 200 -16.30 -2.90 -4.47
CA TYR A 200 -17.37 -2.47 -3.56
C TYR A 200 -16.81 -2.11 -2.20
N GLU A 201 -17.26 -0.98 -1.65
CA GLU A 201 -16.94 -0.51 -0.30
C GLU A 201 -18.26 -0.29 0.44
N ILE A 202 -18.69 -1.30 1.19
CA ILE A 202 -19.96 -1.28 1.92
C ILE A 202 -19.68 -0.86 3.35
N PHE A 203 -20.07 0.35 3.73
CA PHE A 203 -19.81 0.89 5.08
C PHE A 203 -20.83 0.41 6.09
N TYR A 204 -20.35 -0.20 7.17
CA TYR A 204 -21.12 -0.60 8.33
C TYR A 204 -20.62 0.14 9.58
N PRO A 205 -21.39 0.19 10.69
CA PRO A 205 -20.94 0.81 11.95
C PRO A 205 -19.63 0.24 12.50
N ALA A 206 -19.38 -1.07 12.31
CA ALA A 206 -18.12 -1.72 12.68
C ALA A 206 -16.97 -1.46 11.67
N GLY A 207 -17.23 -0.67 10.63
CA GLY A 207 -16.29 -0.37 9.57
C GLY A 207 -16.65 -0.98 8.22
N PRO A 208 -15.84 -0.75 7.19
CA PRO A 208 -16.12 -1.18 5.83
C PRO A 208 -16.03 -2.70 5.64
N PHE A 209 -16.84 -3.17 4.69
CA PHE A 209 -16.75 -4.48 4.08
C PHE A 209 -16.40 -4.26 2.60
N ALA A 210 -15.14 -4.48 2.24
CA ALA A 210 -14.68 -4.32 0.88
C ALA A 210 -14.73 -5.64 0.12
N ILE A 211 -15.20 -5.58 -1.13
CA ILE A 211 -15.19 -6.67 -2.11
C ILE A 211 -14.37 -6.19 -3.28
N LEU A 212 -13.24 -6.84 -3.52
CA LEU A 212 -12.26 -6.39 -4.50
C LEU A 212 -12.18 -7.43 -5.63
N PRO A 213 -12.34 -7.03 -6.90
CA PRO A 213 -12.39 -7.96 -8.01
C PRO A 213 -11.04 -8.66 -8.21
N LEU A 214 -11.06 -9.95 -8.51
CA LEU A 214 -9.89 -10.73 -8.91
C LEU A 214 -10.21 -11.43 -10.23
N ASN A 215 -9.18 -11.76 -11.01
CA ASN A 215 -9.36 -12.58 -12.19
C ASN A 215 -9.96 -13.94 -11.80
N ASP A 216 -10.81 -14.48 -12.66
CA ASP A 216 -11.36 -15.82 -12.51
C ASP A 216 -10.24 -16.86 -12.39
N ASP A 217 -10.55 -17.96 -11.73
CA ASP A 217 -9.69 -19.14 -11.69
C ASP A 217 -10.45 -20.38 -12.20
N ASP A 218 -9.85 -21.55 -12.05
CA ASP A 218 -10.47 -22.84 -12.48
C ASP A 218 -11.82 -23.13 -11.81
N HIS A 219 -12.17 -22.38 -10.74
CA HIS A 219 -13.42 -22.51 -9.99
C HIS A 219 -14.44 -21.40 -10.34
N GLY A 220 -14.11 -20.48 -11.23
CA GLY A 220 -14.97 -19.40 -11.68
C GLY A 220 -14.65 -18.05 -11.04
N HIS A 221 -15.70 -17.22 -10.86
CA HIS A 221 -15.57 -15.86 -10.35
C HIS A 221 -15.09 -15.83 -8.91
N ARG A 222 -14.21 -14.87 -8.58
CA ARG A 222 -13.69 -14.71 -7.23
C ARG A 222 -13.38 -13.26 -6.87
N SER A 223 -13.43 -12.98 -5.58
CA SER A 223 -13.08 -11.66 -5.03
C SER A 223 -12.22 -11.78 -3.78
N ALA A 224 -11.35 -10.81 -3.57
CA ALA A 224 -10.70 -10.60 -2.29
C ALA A 224 -11.64 -9.82 -1.37
N ILE A 225 -11.69 -10.23 -0.09
CA ILE A 225 -12.53 -9.60 0.93
C ILE A 225 -11.63 -8.97 1.99
N VAL A 226 -11.95 -7.73 2.35
CA VAL A 226 -11.43 -7.05 3.54
C VAL A 226 -12.63 -6.70 4.41
N TRP A 227 -12.84 -7.46 5.47
CA TRP A 227 -13.98 -7.31 6.36
C TRP A 227 -13.55 -6.71 7.68
N THR A 228 -13.94 -5.48 7.93
CA THR A 228 -13.73 -4.84 9.24
C THR A 228 -14.75 -5.32 10.24
N VAL A 229 -14.28 -5.79 11.39
CA VAL A 229 -15.11 -6.24 12.52
C VAL A 229 -14.62 -5.60 13.82
N ASP A 230 -15.47 -5.54 14.85
CA ASP A 230 -15.03 -5.16 16.19
C ASP A 230 -13.89 -6.09 16.64
N ALA A 231 -12.87 -5.55 17.29
CA ALA A 231 -11.72 -6.32 17.75
C ALA A 231 -12.09 -7.49 18.66
N LYS A 232 -13.15 -7.33 19.47
CA LYS A 232 -13.70 -8.37 20.35
C LYS A 232 -14.30 -9.57 19.58
N ASP A 233 -14.86 -9.32 18.38
CA ASP A 233 -15.54 -10.35 17.58
C ASP A 233 -14.57 -11.14 16.69
N ARG A 234 -13.36 -10.60 16.47
CA ARG A 234 -12.32 -11.21 15.62
C ARG A 234 -12.05 -12.69 15.92
N PRO A 235 -11.85 -13.11 17.19
CA PRO A 235 -11.56 -14.53 17.47
C PRO A 235 -12.72 -15.47 17.14
N ALA A 236 -13.96 -15.02 17.35
CA ALA A 236 -15.15 -15.80 17.01
C ALA A 236 -15.30 -15.93 15.50
N MET A 237 -15.10 -14.85 14.74
CA MET A 237 -15.17 -14.84 13.28
C MET A 237 -14.13 -15.75 12.62
N LEU A 238 -12.91 -15.78 13.15
CA LEU A 238 -11.85 -16.66 12.63
C LEU A 238 -12.12 -18.16 12.92
N LYS A 239 -12.90 -18.45 13.96
CA LYS A 239 -13.26 -19.83 14.35
C LYS A 239 -14.52 -20.35 13.67
N LEU A 240 -15.27 -19.52 12.95
CA LEU A 240 -16.44 -19.99 12.22
C LEU A 240 -16.05 -21.09 11.23
N SER A 241 -16.90 -22.07 11.04
CA SER A 241 -16.77 -23.01 9.91
C SER A 241 -16.89 -22.22 8.60
N ASP A 242 -16.32 -22.75 7.51
CA ASP A 242 -16.38 -22.08 6.21
C ASP A 242 -17.82 -21.79 5.78
N ARG A 243 -18.71 -22.77 5.95
CA ARG A 243 -20.14 -22.59 5.68
C ARG A 243 -20.75 -21.43 6.48
N ALA A 244 -20.43 -21.32 7.77
CA ALA A 244 -20.96 -20.27 8.63
C ALA A 244 -20.38 -18.90 8.26
N PHE A 245 -19.09 -18.83 7.94
CA PHE A 245 -18.42 -17.61 7.49
C PHE A 245 -19.02 -17.11 6.17
N LEU A 246 -19.18 -17.98 5.16
CA LEU A 246 -19.79 -17.65 3.88
C LEU A 246 -21.23 -17.16 4.05
N ALA A 247 -22.01 -17.78 4.95
CA ALA A 247 -23.37 -17.35 5.24
C ALA A 247 -23.41 -15.92 5.86
N GLU A 248 -22.48 -15.59 6.75
CA GLU A 248 -22.39 -14.24 7.30
C GLU A 248 -21.87 -13.23 6.27
N ALA A 249 -20.90 -13.62 5.43
CA ALA A 249 -20.42 -12.80 4.32
C ALA A 249 -21.54 -12.49 3.33
N SER A 250 -22.31 -13.50 2.91
CA SER A 250 -23.46 -13.33 2.01
C SER A 250 -24.48 -12.33 2.54
N LYS A 251 -24.80 -12.38 3.85
CA LYS A 251 -25.68 -11.39 4.49
C LYS A 251 -25.10 -9.96 4.40
N LYS A 252 -23.79 -9.81 4.60
CA LYS A 252 -23.12 -8.51 4.51
C LYS A 252 -23.06 -8.00 3.07
N MET A 253 -22.88 -8.89 2.11
CA MET A 253 -22.88 -8.54 0.70
C MET A 253 -24.29 -8.25 0.14
N GLY A 254 -25.36 -8.74 0.77
CA GLY A 254 -26.73 -8.59 0.26
C GLY A 254 -27.06 -9.55 -0.87
N GLY A 255 -26.24 -10.57 -1.10
CA GLY A 255 -26.51 -11.68 -2.04
C GLY A 255 -26.36 -11.34 -3.54
N PHE A 256 -25.89 -10.15 -3.92
CA PHE A 256 -25.83 -9.75 -5.33
C PHE A 256 -24.80 -10.50 -6.18
N LEU A 257 -23.81 -11.17 -5.53
CA LEU A 257 -22.86 -12.05 -6.21
C LEU A 257 -23.31 -13.52 -6.23
N GLY A 258 -24.55 -13.79 -5.83
CA GLY A 258 -25.10 -15.15 -5.84
C GLY A 258 -24.53 -16.04 -4.72
N GLU A 259 -24.44 -17.35 -4.99
CA GLU A 259 -23.92 -18.32 -4.05
C GLU A 259 -22.40 -18.15 -3.85
N LEU A 260 -21.95 -18.11 -2.60
CA LEU A 260 -20.54 -17.99 -2.24
C LEU A 260 -19.91 -19.35 -2.02
N SER A 261 -18.65 -19.52 -2.47
CA SER A 261 -17.91 -20.79 -2.43
C SER A 261 -16.40 -20.57 -2.26
N ASN A 262 -15.62 -21.61 -2.32
CA ASN A 262 -14.15 -21.63 -2.45
C ASN A 262 -13.43 -20.64 -1.52
N LEU A 263 -13.77 -20.66 -0.21
CA LEU A 263 -13.18 -19.79 0.79
C LEU A 263 -11.71 -20.17 1.03
N SER A 264 -10.82 -19.20 0.85
CA SER A 264 -9.41 -19.37 1.20
C SER A 264 -9.15 -19.23 2.71
N ALA A 265 -7.92 -19.49 3.13
CA ALA A 265 -7.50 -19.28 4.51
C ALA A 265 -7.77 -17.84 4.96
N ARG A 266 -8.35 -17.70 6.15
CA ARG A 266 -8.64 -16.41 6.77
C ARG A 266 -7.45 -15.92 7.58
N SER A 267 -7.04 -14.70 7.34
CA SER A 267 -6.05 -14.01 8.16
C SER A 267 -6.67 -12.75 8.77
N SER A 268 -6.07 -12.21 9.82
CA SER A 268 -6.53 -10.95 10.39
C SER A 268 -5.42 -10.13 11.01
N TYR A 269 -5.58 -8.83 10.99
CA TYR A 269 -4.69 -7.90 11.66
C TYR A 269 -5.47 -6.77 12.35
N PRO A 270 -4.95 -6.25 13.48
CA PRO A 270 -5.55 -5.11 14.16
C PRO A 270 -5.44 -3.86 13.30
N LEU A 271 -6.49 -3.05 13.27
CA LEU A 271 -6.49 -1.78 12.57
C LEU A 271 -5.94 -0.68 13.46
N GLY A 272 -5.15 0.20 12.87
CA GLY A 272 -4.55 1.31 13.58
C GLY A 272 -3.95 2.31 12.61
N PHE A 273 -3.74 3.48 13.13
CA PHE A 273 -3.06 4.58 12.46
C PHE A 273 -1.69 4.79 13.10
N HIS A 274 -0.71 5.12 12.29
CA HIS A 274 0.53 5.72 12.77
C HIS A 274 1.10 6.69 11.73
N HIS A 275 1.70 7.76 12.22
CA HIS A 275 2.36 8.75 11.38
C HIS A 275 3.59 9.28 12.10
N ALA A 276 4.75 9.18 11.47
CA ALA A 276 6.00 9.69 12.00
C ALA A 276 5.96 11.23 12.01
N ALA A 277 6.42 11.83 13.09
CA ALA A 277 6.48 13.28 13.24
C ALA A 277 7.39 13.95 12.18
N ARG A 278 8.36 13.19 11.68
CA ARG A 278 9.21 13.52 10.54
C ARG A 278 9.60 12.23 9.83
N ILE A 279 9.82 12.30 8.54
CA ILE A 279 10.20 11.15 7.72
C ILE A 279 11.66 11.18 7.29
N THR A 280 12.43 12.13 7.84
CA THR A 280 13.87 12.28 7.62
C THR A 280 14.60 12.57 8.92
N ALA A 281 15.89 12.22 8.97
CA ALA A 281 16.87 12.62 9.98
C ALA A 281 18.24 12.68 9.30
N ASP A 282 19.30 12.96 10.05
CA ASP A 282 20.65 13.02 9.49
C ASP A 282 20.97 11.72 8.73
N ARG A 283 21.17 11.83 7.39
CA ARG A 283 21.44 10.71 6.47
C ARG A 283 20.44 9.55 6.56
N LEU A 284 19.19 9.84 6.90
CA LEU A 284 18.12 8.85 7.06
C LEU A 284 16.84 9.34 6.41
N VAL A 285 16.19 8.45 5.65
CA VAL A 285 14.85 8.61 5.10
C VAL A 285 13.98 7.43 5.49
N LEU A 286 12.73 7.68 5.84
CA LEU A 286 11.70 6.67 6.06
C LEU A 286 10.77 6.62 4.84
N VAL A 287 10.39 5.40 4.41
CA VAL A 287 9.42 5.18 3.33
C VAL A 287 8.39 4.13 3.73
N GLY A 288 7.19 4.25 3.16
CA GLY A 288 6.09 3.32 3.41
C GLY A 288 5.69 3.24 4.88
N ASP A 289 5.38 2.04 5.36
CA ASP A 289 4.92 1.83 6.73
C ASP A 289 5.96 2.19 7.80
N ALA A 290 7.23 2.38 7.46
CA ALA A 290 8.20 2.95 8.38
C ALA A 290 7.90 4.43 8.68
N ALA A 291 7.35 5.16 7.74
CA ALA A 291 6.97 6.57 7.87
C ALA A 291 5.51 6.73 8.33
N HIS A 292 4.59 5.97 7.75
CA HIS A 292 3.16 6.15 7.95
C HIS A 292 2.39 4.85 7.69
N GLY A 293 1.32 4.63 8.42
CA GLY A 293 0.38 3.55 8.20
C GLY A 293 -1.03 4.06 8.45
N ILE A 294 -1.86 3.96 7.45
CA ILE A 294 -3.24 4.43 7.46
C ILE A 294 -4.23 3.27 7.57
N HIS A 295 -5.49 3.59 7.85
CA HIS A 295 -6.57 2.61 7.78
C HIS A 295 -6.70 2.08 6.33
N PRO A 296 -6.92 0.77 6.11
CA PRO A 296 -6.95 0.16 4.78
C PRO A 296 -8.18 0.52 3.93
N ILE A 297 -8.91 1.58 4.25
CA ILE A 297 -10.01 2.09 3.41
C ILE A 297 -9.48 2.32 1.99
N ALA A 298 -10.18 1.78 1.02
CA ALA A 298 -9.84 1.87 -0.40
C ALA A 298 -8.44 1.36 -0.79
N GLY A 299 -7.78 0.52 0.03
CA GLY A 299 -6.51 -0.11 -0.31
C GLY A 299 -5.30 0.83 -0.45
N GLN A 300 -5.35 2.06 0.09
CA GLN A 300 -4.37 3.12 -0.17
C GLN A 300 -3.00 2.94 0.52
N GLY A 301 -2.87 2.04 1.50
CA GLY A 301 -1.62 1.93 2.28
C GLY A 301 -0.37 1.64 1.44
N LEU A 302 -0.43 0.67 0.54
CA LEU A 302 0.68 0.34 -0.35
C LEU A 302 0.95 1.46 -1.36
N ASN A 303 -0.10 2.02 -1.98
CA ASN A 303 0.04 3.13 -2.94
C ASN A 303 0.72 4.34 -2.32
N LEU A 304 0.41 4.66 -1.06
CA LEU A 304 1.05 5.76 -0.34
C LEU A 304 2.56 5.53 -0.18
N GLY A 305 2.98 4.30 0.15
CA GLY A 305 4.40 3.92 0.20
C GLY A 305 5.07 3.93 -1.17
N LEU A 306 4.36 3.56 -2.24
CA LEU A 306 4.87 3.61 -3.61
C LEU A 306 4.95 5.05 -4.15
N ARG A 307 4.11 5.96 -3.67
CA ARG A 307 4.28 7.41 -3.89
C ARG A 307 5.54 7.95 -3.20
N ASP A 308 5.91 7.43 -2.02
CA ASP A 308 7.19 7.76 -1.38
C ASP A 308 8.36 7.33 -2.25
N VAL A 309 8.29 6.11 -2.82
CA VAL A 309 9.30 5.60 -3.77
C VAL A 309 9.49 6.56 -4.94
N ALA A 310 8.41 6.96 -5.60
CA ALA A 310 8.47 7.85 -6.75
C ALA A 310 9.07 9.21 -6.41
N ALA A 311 8.62 9.82 -5.31
CA ALA A 311 9.10 11.14 -4.86
C ALA A 311 10.57 11.11 -4.43
N LEU A 312 10.97 10.08 -3.67
CA LEU A 312 12.35 9.93 -3.22
C LEU A 312 13.30 9.66 -4.39
N THR A 313 12.88 8.81 -5.34
CA THR A 313 13.66 8.54 -6.54
C THR A 313 13.93 9.85 -7.31
N GLU A 314 12.91 10.66 -7.56
CA GLU A 314 13.08 11.94 -8.27
C GLU A 314 14.04 12.89 -7.53
N VAL A 315 13.92 13.00 -6.20
CA VAL A 315 14.81 13.83 -5.38
C VAL A 315 16.26 13.35 -5.44
N LEU A 316 16.49 12.04 -5.29
CA LEU A 316 17.85 11.48 -5.27
C LEU A 316 18.50 11.49 -6.64
N VAL A 317 17.75 11.20 -7.71
CA VAL A 317 18.25 11.24 -9.10
C VAL A 317 18.67 12.66 -9.47
N GLU A 318 17.85 13.67 -9.17
CA GLU A 318 18.23 15.07 -9.41
C GLU A 318 19.44 15.49 -8.56
N GLY A 319 19.49 15.08 -7.27
CA GLY A 319 20.64 15.33 -6.41
C GLY A 319 21.93 14.73 -6.99
N LYS A 320 21.90 13.48 -7.43
CA LYS A 320 23.05 12.80 -8.05
C LYS A 320 23.51 13.51 -9.33
N ARG A 321 22.56 13.89 -10.20
CA ARG A 321 22.86 14.61 -11.46
C ARG A 321 23.49 15.99 -11.23
N THR A 322 23.16 16.64 -10.14
CA THR A 322 23.72 17.95 -9.76
C THR A 322 24.98 17.83 -8.89
N GLY A 323 25.46 16.62 -8.60
CA GLY A 323 26.68 16.37 -7.82
C GLY A 323 26.51 16.60 -6.31
N LEU A 324 25.28 16.62 -5.78
CA LEU A 324 25.03 16.74 -4.37
C LEU A 324 25.27 15.38 -3.65
N ASP A 325 25.68 15.45 -2.39
CA ASP A 325 25.69 14.29 -1.51
C ASP A 325 24.24 13.81 -1.27
N LEU A 326 23.96 12.53 -1.50
CA LEU A 326 22.60 12.00 -1.33
C LEU A 326 22.08 12.06 0.10
N GLY A 327 22.97 12.19 1.10
CA GLY A 327 22.63 12.46 2.50
C GLY A 327 22.46 13.93 2.84
N ASP A 328 22.55 14.85 1.84
CA ASP A 328 22.45 16.29 2.06
C ASP A 328 21.09 16.67 2.67
N PRO A 329 21.07 17.43 3.77
CA PRO A 329 19.85 17.89 4.43
C PRO A 329 18.88 18.60 3.49
N TYR A 330 19.36 19.33 2.47
CA TYR A 330 18.53 20.02 1.49
C TYR A 330 17.66 19.04 0.67
N LEU A 331 18.26 17.93 0.21
CA LEU A 331 17.53 16.88 -0.51
C LEU A 331 16.50 16.21 0.39
N LEU A 332 16.92 15.87 1.62
CA LEU A 332 16.03 15.20 2.58
C LEU A 332 14.86 16.09 3.00
N GLU A 333 15.09 17.38 3.21
CA GLU A 333 14.03 18.35 3.52
C GLU A 333 13.07 18.55 2.34
N ARG A 334 13.57 18.53 1.10
CA ARG A 334 12.73 18.60 -0.10
C ARG A 334 11.78 17.40 -0.16
N TYR A 335 12.28 16.18 0.07
CA TYR A 335 11.47 14.97 0.16
C TYR A 335 10.44 15.08 1.29
N GLN A 336 10.86 15.47 2.49
CA GLN A 336 9.99 15.64 3.65
C GLN A 336 8.85 16.62 3.38
N ARG A 337 9.13 17.79 2.80
CA ARG A 337 8.11 18.78 2.46
C ARG A 337 7.14 18.28 1.41
N TRP A 338 7.65 17.55 0.42
CA TRP A 338 6.80 17.02 -0.64
C TRP A 338 5.83 15.97 -0.11
N ARG A 339 6.33 15.01 0.67
CA ARG A 339 5.51 13.90 1.16
C ARG A 339 4.71 14.24 2.41
N GLY A 340 5.21 15.12 3.26
CA GLY A 340 4.59 15.39 4.56
C GLY A 340 3.17 15.95 4.45
N LEU A 341 2.93 16.88 3.54
CA LEU A 341 1.58 17.45 3.32
C LEU A 341 0.63 16.44 2.67
N ASP A 342 1.12 15.70 1.68
CA ASP A 342 0.34 14.73 0.92
C ASP A 342 -0.10 13.56 1.82
N THR A 343 0.84 12.95 2.55
CA THR A 343 0.54 11.85 3.48
C THR A 343 -0.38 12.28 4.62
N PHE A 344 -0.20 13.49 5.15
CA PHE A 344 -1.07 14.01 6.22
C PHE A 344 -2.51 14.23 5.74
N ALA A 345 -2.69 14.78 4.54
CA ALA A 345 -4.02 15.00 3.96
C ALA A 345 -4.77 13.67 3.75
N VAL A 346 -4.11 12.65 3.16
CA VAL A 346 -4.70 11.31 2.98
C VAL A 346 -5.01 10.66 4.32
N ALA A 347 -4.10 10.77 5.28
CA ALA A 347 -4.27 10.23 6.63
C ALA A 347 -5.48 10.85 7.34
N LEU A 348 -5.63 12.17 7.28
CA LEU A 348 -6.75 12.89 7.88
C LEU A 348 -8.08 12.53 7.18
N ALA A 349 -8.09 12.43 5.86
CA ALA A 349 -9.27 12.06 5.09
C ALA A 349 -9.74 10.64 5.45
N THR A 350 -8.83 9.66 5.49
CA THR A 350 -9.17 8.27 5.82
C THR A 350 -9.62 8.11 7.28
N ASP A 351 -8.97 8.80 8.24
CA ASP A 351 -9.40 8.80 9.64
C ASP A 351 -10.78 9.47 9.81
N GLY A 352 -11.00 10.59 9.13
CA GLY A 352 -12.30 11.30 9.14
C GLY A 352 -13.42 10.43 8.58
N LEU A 353 -13.21 9.74 7.46
CA LEU A 353 -14.16 8.79 6.90
C LEU A 353 -14.42 7.63 7.86
N THR A 354 -13.40 7.01 8.43
CA THR A 354 -13.53 5.91 9.40
C THR A 354 -14.42 6.34 10.57
N ARG A 355 -14.18 7.52 11.16
CA ARG A 355 -14.97 8.03 12.29
C ARG A 355 -16.40 8.37 11.88
N LEU A 356 -16.61 9.00 10.73
CA LEU A 356 -17.94 9.36 10.23
C LEU A 356 -18.82 8.13 10.01
N PHE A 357 -18.25 7.10 9.39
CA PHE A 357 -19.00 5.86 9.13
C PHE A 357 -19.17 4.99 10.39
N GLY A 358 -18.30 5.13 11.38
CA GLY A 358 -18.43 4.47 12.69
C GLY A 358 -19.54 4.99 13.60
N ILE A 359 -20.16 6.16 13.32
CA ILE A 359 -21.24 6.69 14.14
C ILE A 359 -22.52 5.87 13.91
N PRO A 360 -23.08 5.17 14.93
CA PRO A 360 -24.28 4.36 14.74
C PRO A 360 -25.54 5.21 14.70
N GLY A 361 -26.62 4.64 14.15
CA GLY A 361 -27.97 5.21 14.23
C GLY A 361 -28.53 5.74 12.91
N LYS A 362 -29.86 5.81 12.82
CA LYS A 362 -30.59 6.20 11.60
C LYS A 362 -30.31 7.65 11.16
N ALA A 363 -30.14 8.56 12.11
CA ALA A 363 -29.82 9.97 11.80
C ALA A 363 -28.43 10.09 11.18
N ALA A 364 -27.42 9.40 11.74
CA ALA A 364 -26.07 9.37 11.18
C ALA A 364 -26.05 8.73 9.78
N SER A 365 -26.78 7.62 9.58
CA SER A 365 -26.95 7.00 8.26
C SER A 365 -27.60 7.95 7.25
N ALA A 366 -28.61 8.73 7.65
CA ALA A 366 -29.22 9.72 6.76
C ALA A 366 -28.23 10.82 6.35
N VAL A 367 -27.41 11.32 7.29
CA VAL A 367 -26.35 12.31 7.00
C VAL A 367 -25.30 11.74 6.06
N ARG A 368 -24.84 10.50 6.29
CA ARG A 368 -23.86 9.83 5.40
C ARG A 368 -24.40 9.66 3.98
N ARG A 369 -25.64 9.19 3.83
CA ARG A 369 -26.28 9.06 2.51
C ARG A 369 -26.45 10.39 1.82
N PHE A 370 -26.84 11.42 2.57
CA PHE A 370 -26.86 12.79 2.03
C PHE A 370 -25.45 13.22 1.56
N GLY A 371 -24.41 12.94 2.35
CA GLY A 371 -23.02 13.20 1.98
C GLY A 371 -22.59 12.46 0.71
N LEU A 372 -22.88 11.15 0.60
CA LEU A 372 -22.61 10.36 -0.61
C LEU A 372 -23.34 10.94 -1.84
N SER A 373 -24.63 11.28 -1.69
CA SER A 373 -25.42 11.90 -2.75
C SER A 373 -24.89 13.29 -3.13
N ALA A 374 -24.43 14.07 -2.15
CA ALA A 374 -23.82 15.38 -2.42
C ALA A 374 -22.51 15.24 -3.22
N VAL A 375 -21.65 14.26 -2.86
CA VAL A 375 -20.43 13.97 -3.64
C VAL A 375 -20.78 13.56 -5.07
N ASP A 376 -21.78 12.71 -5.24
CA ASP A 376 -22.23 12.27 -6.58
C ASP A 376 -22.79 13.42 -7.43
N SER A 377 -23.44 14.39 -6.77
CA SER A 377 -24.10 15.53 -7.44
C SER A 377 -23.17 16.71 -7.71
N ILE A 378 -21.95 16.72 -7.16
CA ILE A 378 -20.98 17.82 -7.30
C ILE A 378 -19.78 17.34 -8.12
N PRO A 379 -19.75 17.55 -9.47
CA PRO A 379 -18.71 17.00 -10.34
C PRO A 379 -17.27 17.31 -9.90
N PRO A 380 -16.88 18.53 -9.46
CA PRO A 380 -15.52 18.78 -9.02
C PRO A 380 -15.11 17.98 -7.78
N LEU A 381 -16.05 17.75 -6.86
CA LEU A 381 -15.79 16.96 -5.66
C LEU A 381 -15.63 15.47 -6.00
N LYS A 382 -16.48 14.94 -6.87
CA LYS A 382 -16.37 13.57 -7.39
C LYS A 382 -15.05 13.36 -8.13
N ALA A 383 -14.66 14.32 -8.98
CA ALA A 383 -13.37 14.29 -9.68
C ALA A 383 -12.16 14.29 -8.72
N ALA A 384 -12.22 15.05 -7.63
CA ALA A 384 -11.16 15.06 -6.61
C ALA A 384 -11.01 13.70 -5.91
N PHE A 385 -12.13 13.05 -5.55
CA PHE A 385 -12.10 11.69 -4.98
C PHE A 385 -11.62 10.64 -5.99
N MET A 386 -12.00 10.78 -7.26
CA MET A 386 -11.51 9.91 -8.33
C MET A 386 -10.00 10.07 -8.52
N ALA A 387 -9.49 11.29 -8.57
CA ALA A 387 -8.05 11.57 -8.67
C ALA A 387 -7.29 10.98 -7.48
N GLU A 388 -7.85 11.03 -6.26
CA GLU A 388 -7.25 10.38 -5.09
C GLU A 388 -7.23 8.86 -5.24
N ALA A 389 -8.32 8.24 -5.66
CA ALA A 389 -8.39 6.79 -5.87
C ALA A 389 -7.39 6.31 -6.95
N ARG A 390 -7.17 7.10 -7.99
CA ARG A 390 -6.19 6.85 -9.07
C ARG A 390 -4.76 7.20 -8.68
N GLY A 391 -4.54 7.80 -7.49
CA GLY A 391 -3.24 8.23 -7.01
C GLY A 391 -2.68 9.46 -7.73
N GLU A 392 -3.55 10.32 -8.26
CA GLU A 392 -3.21 11.47 -9.13
C GLU A 392 -3.31 12.83 -8.42
N THR A 393 -3.52 12.86 -7.13
CA THR A 393 -3.64 14.10 -6.35
C THR A 393 -2.29 14.75 -6.03
N GLY A 394 -2.30 16.06 -5.86
CA GLY A 394 -1.13 16.83 -5.45
C GLY A 394 -0.08 17.03 -6.56
N LYS A 395 1.14 17.37 -6.15
CA LYS A 395 2.28 17.44 -7.09
C LYS A 395 2.77 16.03 -7.39
N LEU A 396 2.41 15.52 -8.55
CA LEU A 396 2.73 14.14 -8.93
C LEU A 396 4.20 14.00 -9.31
N PRO A 397 4.96 13.06 -8.71
CA PRO A 397 6.30 12.69 -9.17
C PRO A 397 6.28 12.18 -10.61
N LYS A 398 7.36 12.40 -11.36
CA LYS A 398 7.47 12.00 -12.77
C LYS A 398 7.18 10.51 -13.01
N LEU A 399 7.72 9.64 -12.17
CA LEU A 399 7.46 8.19 -12.29
C LEU A 399 5.97 7.84 -12.23
N LEU A 400 5.19 8.52 -11.40
CA LEU A 400 3.73 8.32 -11.33
C LEU A 400 2.97 8.89 -12.54
N GLN A 401 3.64 9.72 -13.34
CA GLN A 401 3.16 10.19 -14.64
C GLN A 401 3.60 9.27 -15.79
N GLY A 402 4.34 8.18 -15.50
CA GLY A 402 4.94 7.30 -16.50
C GLY A 402 6.19 7.88 -17.18
N ILE A 403 6.79 8.93 -16.58
CA ILE A 403 7.95 9.64 -17.12
C ILE A 403 9.18 9.30 -16.26
N PRO A 404 10.36 9.00 -16.86
CA PRO A 404 11.59 8.79 -16.09
C PRO A 404 11.97 9.99 -15.21
N ALA A 405 12.55 9.73 -14.01
CA ALA A 405 12.89 10.74 -13.00
C ALA A 405 14.08 11.64 -13.41
#